data_c7f16147e70019f99e1ab62f74bc3519
#
_entry.id   c7f16147e70019f99e1ab62f74bc3519
#
_cell.length_a   1.000
_cell.length_b   1.000
_cell.length_c   1.000
_cell.angle_alpha   90.00
_cell.angle_beta   90.00
_cell.angle_gamma   90.00
#
_symmetry.space_group_name_H-M   'P 1'
#
loop_
_entity.id
_entity.type
_entity.pdbx_description
1 polymer ?
#
loop_
_entity_poly.entity_id
_entity_poly.type
_entity_poly.pdbx_seq_one_letter_code
_entity_poly.pdbx_strand_id
1 'polypeptide(L)'
;MPELDLSALSRRRLLTGLAAGTAVAAAGCLGDDAVDDVSPTALDGERACDQCGMVIEDHPGPVGQIHFADDQPEGGRPGQFCSSTCTYAYLFDAEDDGREALATFLTDYSTVDYEAFSEGDDTLFSSHVEAAAFSRLPALTVVARSEVAGAMGPELIPFSDGDDVDAFVEEYGGEAMAAEAVERATLDAL
;
A
#
# COMPACT_ATOMS: atom_id res chain seq x y z
N MET A 1 -22.71 -81.11 10.93
CA MET A 1 -23.22 -80.93 9.58
C MET A 1 -24.71 -80.76 9.71
N PRO A 2 -25.19 -79.60 9.43
CA PRO A 2 -26.04 -79.44 8.28
C PRO A 2 -25.73 -78.12 7.51
N GLU A 3 -26.24 -78.16 6.35
CA GLU A 3 -25.99 -77.44 5.13
C GLU A 3 -26.48 -75.96 5.15
N LEU A 4 -25.76 -75.17 4.35
CA LEU A 4 -26.07 -73.80 4.03
C LEU A 4 -27.21 -73.75 3.00
N ASP A 5 -28.29 -73.08 3.34
CA ASP A 5 -29.35 -72.73 2.40
C ASP A 5 -29.10 -71.34 1.82
N LEU A 6 -28.74 -71.32 0.54
CA LEU A 6 -28.48 -70.18 -0.28
C LEU A 6 -29.65 -69.80 -1.18
N SER A 7 -30.76 -69.39 -0.65
CA SER A 7 -31.86 -68.92 -1.49
C SER A 7 -32.72 -67.87 -0.84
N ALA A 8 -32.31 -66.61 -1.07
CA ALA A 8 -33.23 -65.49 -1.21
C ALA A 8 -32.48 -64.21 -1.58
N LEU A 9 -31.93 -64.14 -2.78
CA LEU A 9 -31.56 -62.91 -3.38
C LEU A 9 -32.81 -62.19 -3.89
N SER A 10 -33.36 -61.32 -3.07
CA SER A 10 -34.39 -60.36 -3.55
C SER A 10 -33.77 -59.21 -4.24
N ARG A 11 -33.78 -59.20 -5.57
CA ARG A 11 -33.43 -58.15 -6.47
C ARG A 11 -34.52 -57.05 -6.48
N ARG A 12 -34.66 -56.27 -5.43
CA ARG A 12 -35.50 -55.07 -5.48
C ARG A 12 -35.17 -54.19 -4.29
N ARG A 13 -34.24 -53.26 -4.49
CA ARG A 13 -34.19 -51.89 -3.93
C ARG A 13 -32.80 -51.29 -4.13
N LEU A 14 -32.44 -51.15 -5.39
CA LEU A 14 -31.40 -50.22 -5.82
C LEU A 14 -32.13 -49.05 -6.47
N LEU A 15 -32.47 -48.04 -5.72
CA LEU A 15 -32.77 -46.68 -6.17
C LEU A 15 -33.11 -45.86 -4.93
N THR A 16 -32.13 -45.44 -4.18
CA THR A 16 -32.21 -44.27 -3.33
C THR A 16 -30.91 -43.52 -3.46
N GLY A 17 -30.90 -42.57 -4.35
CA GLY A 17 -30.51 -41.20 -4.27
C GLY A 17 -29.15 -40.93 -3.63
N LEU A 18 -28.07 -40.98 -4.43
CA LEU A 18 -26.87 -40.24 -4.15
C LEU A 18 -27.13 -38.78 -4.55
N ALA A 19 -27.71 -38.01 -3.66
CA ALA A 19 -27.66 -36.57 -3.72
C ALA A 19 -26.24 -36.15 -3.28
N ALA A 20 -25.29 -36.22 -4.21
CA ALA A 20 -24.03 -35.53 -4.07
C ALA A 20 -24.35 -34.03 -4.10
N GLY A 21 -24.48 -33.42 -2.93
CA GLY A 21 -24.44 -32.00 -2.77
C GLY A 21 -23.04 -31.51 -3.21
N THR A 22 -22.95 -30.98 -4.41
CA THR A 22 -21.86 -30.14 -4.81
C THR A 22 -21.95 -28.87 -3.93
N ALA A 23 -21.23 -28.88 -2.83
CA ALA A 23 -20.82 -27.63 -2.19
C ALA A 23 -19.94 -26.91 -3.19
N VAL A 24 -20.53 -26.03 -3.98
CA VAL A 24 -19.80 -25.00 -4.68
C VAL A 24 -19.21 -24.15 -3.57
N ALA A 25 -17.94 -24.38 -3.29
CA ALA A 25 -17.12 -23.41 -2.57
C ALA A 25 -17.10 -22.16 -3.47
N ALA A 26 -17.94 -21.19 -3.15
CA ALA A 26 -17.76 -19.82 -3.58
C ALA A 26 -16.52 -19.30 -2.85
N ALA A 27 -15.36 -19.77 -3.28
CA ALA A 27 -14.09 -19.19 -2.92
C ALA A 27 -13.87 -18.01 -3.83
N GLY A 28 -13.88 -16.83 -3.25
CA GLY A 28 -13.23 -15.69 -3.85
C GLY A 28 -14.16 -14.78 -4.63
N CYS A 29 -14.22 -13.64 -4.22
CA CYS A 29 -14.29 -12.29 -4.73
C CYS A 29 -14.81 -11.38 -3.62
N LEU A 30 -14.13 -11.39 -2.49
CA LEU A 30 -14.29 -10.38 -1.45
C LEU A 30 -13.03 -9.51 -1.32
N GLY A 31 -12.04 -9.70 -2.22
CA GLY A 31 -10.77 -9.00 -2.16
C GLY A 31 -10.74 -7.67 -2.92
N ASP A 32 -11.30 -7.59 -4.12
CA ASP A 32 -11.16 -6.41 -4.96
C ASP A 32 -12.10 -5.26 -4.54
N ASP A 33 -13.35 -5.56 -4.15
CA ASP A 33 -14.33 -4.53 -3.77
C ASP A 33 -13.94 -3.78 -2.46
N ALA A 34 -13.24 -4.43 -1.53
CA ALA A 34 -12.82 -3.80 -0.28
C ALA A 34 -11.62 -2.86 -0.47
N VAL A 35 -10.78 -3.13 -1.45
CA VAL A 35 -9.63 -2.30 -1.80
C VAL A 35 -10.08 -1.01 -2.49
N ASP A 36 -11.05 -1.10 -3.39
CA ASP A 36 -11.54 0.05 -4.18
C ASP A 36 -12.27 1.11 -3.33
N ASP A 37 -12.86 0.72 -2.18
CA ASP A 37 -13.58 1.62 -1.29
C ASP A 37 -12.69 2.43 -0.33
N VAL A 38 -11.37 2.12 -0.25
CA VAL A 38 -10.45 2.85 0.62
C VAL A 38 -10.04 4.17 -0.02
N SER A 39 -10.23 5.26 0.72
CA SER A 39 -9.86 6.62 0.30
C SER A 39 -8.87 7.24 1.28
N PRO A 40 -7.96 8.11 0.82
CA PRO A 40 -7.02 8.78 1.69
C PRO A 40 -7.73 9.75 2.64
N THR A 41 -7.12 10.00 3.79
CA THR A 41 -7.58 10.98 4.79
C THR A 41 -6.58 12.13 4.90
N ALA A 42 -7.03 13.30 5.35
CA ALA A 42 -6.10 14.38 5.65
C ALA A 42 -5.20 14.01 6.85
N LEU A 43 -3.93 14.39 6.77
CA LEU A 43 -2.93 14.20 7.82
C LEU A 43 -2.62 15.50 8.59
N ASP A 44 -3.56 16.44 8.58
CA ASP A 44 -3.49 17.71 9.29
C ASP A 44 -3.53 17.56 10.82
N GLY A 45 -3.05 18.56 11.53
CA GLY A 45 -2.93 18.59 12.98
C GLY A 45 -1.63 17.95 13.48
N GLU A 46 -1.37 18.01 14.77
CA GLU A 46 -0.14 17.49 15.39
C GLU A 46 -0.03 15.96 15.33
N ARG A 47 -0.10 15.39 14.10
CA ARG A 47 0.00 13.95 13.88
C ARG A 47 1.44 13.49 13.87
N ALA A 48 1.76 12.47 14.66
CA ALA A 48 3.09 11.86 14.67
C ALA A 48 3.19 10.77 13.60
N CYS A 49 4.33 10.68 12.96
CA CYS A 49 4.70 9.60 12.04
C CYS A 49 4.80 8.27 12.80
N ASP A 50 4.09 7.25 12.33
CA ASP A 50 4.08 5.91 12.98
C ASP A 50 5.43 5.18 12.87
N GLN A 51 6.29 5.58 11.92
CA GLN A 51 7.62 4.99 11.76
C GLN A 51 8.69 5.67 12.64
N CYS A 52 8.72 7.00 12.68
CA CYS A 52 9.83 7.73 13.32
C CYS A 52 9.40 8.67 14.46
N GLY A 53 8.10 8.93 14.63
CA GLY A 53 7.56 9.76 15.71
C GLY A 53 7.61 11.27 15.48
N MET A 54 8.10 11.75 14.32
CA MET A 54 8.14 13.18 13.98
C MET A 54 6.73 13.70 13.69
N VAL A 55 6.45 14.97 14.00
CA VAL A 55 5.19 15.64 13.64
C VAL A 55 5.18 15.88 12.13
N ILE A 56 4.17 15.35 11.44
CA ILE A 56 4.15 15.31 9.97
C ILE A 56 4.14 16.71 9.36
N GLU A 57 3.30 17.60 9.87
CA GLU A 57 3.14 18.97 9.33
C GLU A 57 4.37 19.86 9.52
N ASP A 58 5.26 19.52 10.45
CA ASP A 58 6.46 20.33 10.76
C ASP A 58 7.62 20.08 9.79
N HIS A 59 7.44 19.16 8.83
CA HIS A 59 8.50 18.69 7.94
C HIS A 59 8.12 18.83 6.46
N PRO A 60 9.12 18.87 5.55
CA PRO A 60 8.88 18.85 4.12
C PRO A 60 8.24 17.53 3.69
N GLY A 61 7.57 17.56 2.53
CA GLY A 61 7.05 16.36 1.89
C GLY A 61 8.11 15.54 1.14
N PRO A 62 7.68 14.43 0.50
CA PRO A 62 6.33 13.89 0.44
C PRO A 62 5.88 13.25 1.76
N VAL A 63 4.58 13.07 1.94
CA VAL A 63 4.00 12.34 3.08
C VAL A 63 3.19 11.13 2.58
N GLY A 64 2.88 10.19 3.47
CA GLY A 64 2.14 9.01 3.07
C GLY A 64 1.26 8.41 4.15
N GLN A 65 0.40 7.46 3.72
CA GLN A 65 -0.49 6.73 4.61
C GLN A 65 -0.75 5.31 4.10
N ILE A 66 -0.98 4.38 5.03
CA ILE A 66 -1.28 2.97 4.73
C ILE A 66 -2.56 2.57 5.47
N HIS A 67 -3.51 2.01 4.74
CA HIS A 67 -4.70 1.38 5.30
C HIS A 67 -4.49 -0.12 5.37
N PHE A 68 -4.70 -0.73 6.53
CA PHE A 68 -4.53 -2.16 6.75
C PHE A 68 -5.87 -2.88 6.90
N ALA A 69 -5.87 -4.19 6.64
CA ALA A 69 -7.03 -5.05 6.81
C ALA A 69 -7.34 -5.36 8.29
N ASP A 70 -6.36 -5.14 9.16
CA ASP A 70 -6.47 -5.31 10.61
C ASP A 70 -6.80 -3.97 11.32
N ASP A 71 -7.07 -4.01 12.63
CA ASP A 71 -7.36 -2.80 13.43
C ASP A 71 -6.06 -2.04 13.83
N GLN A 72 -4.97 -2.23 13.12
CA GLN A 72 -3.69 -1.55 13.36
C GLN A 72 -3.40 -0.49 12.28
N PRO A 73 -2.83 0.65 12.63
CA PRO A 73 -2.55 1.14 14.00
C PRO A 73 -3.79 1.24 14.88
N GLU A 74 -3.59 1.32 16.20
CA GLU A 74 -4.66 1.27 17.20
C GLU A 74 -5.88 2.14 16.82
N GLY A 75 -7.07 1.52 16.86
CA GLY A 75 -8.34 2.16 16.50
C GLY A 75 -8.69 2.08 15.02
N GLY A 76 -7.96 1.31 14.20
CA GLY A 76 -8.26 1.09 12.78
C GLY A 76 -8.10 2.35 11.92
N ARG A 77 -7.35 3.36 12.39
CA ARG A 77 -6.97 4.50 11.56
C ARG A 77 -5.90 4.08 10.55
N PRO A 78 -5.70 4.80 9.44
CA PRO A 78 -4.54 4.55 8.59
C PRO A 78 -3.24 4.81 9.36
N GLY A 79 -2.19 4.05 9.04
CA GLY A 79 -0.82 4.41 9.34
C GLY A 79 -0.49 5.72 8.65
N GLN A 80 0.28 6.60 9.29
CA GLN A 80 0.57 7.95 8.81
C GLN A 80 2.07 8.25 8.91
N PHE A 81 2.65 8.84 7.86
CA PHE A 81 4.10 8.93 7.70
C PHE A 81 4.54 10.29 7.18
N CYS A 82 5.66 10.78 7.72
CA CYS A 82 6.24 12.07 7.34
C CYS A 82 7.08 12.03 6.05
N SER A 83 7.24 10.86 5.44
CA SER A 83 8.02 10.70 4.20
C SER A 83 7.60 9.45 3.43
N SER A 84 7.88 9.38 2.12
CA SER A 84 7.73 8.13 1.35
C SER A 84 8.66 7.05 1.90
N THR A 85 9.89 7.41 2.26
CA THR A 85 10.85 6.47 2.88
C THR A 85 10.30 5.85 4.16
N CYS A 86 9.69 6.65 5.06
CA CYS A 86 9.03 6.12 6.25
C CYS A 86 7.83 5.24 5.91
N THR A 87 7.06 5.60 4.87
CA THR A 87 5.92 4.82 4.41
C THR A 87 6.35 3.43 3.94
N TYR A 88 7.34 3.36 3.07
CA TYR A 88 7.84 2.06 2.57
C TYR A 88 8.52 1.24 3.66
N ALA A 89 9.32 1.86 4.54
CA ALA A 89 9.95 1.15 5.65
C ALA A 89 8.89 0.46 6.53
N TYR A 90 7.84 1.20 6.89
CA TYR A 90 6.74 0.64 7.68
C TYR A 90 5.93 -0.41 6.92
N LEU A 91 5.70 -0.21 5.62
CA LEU A 91 5.01 -1.19 4.76
C LEU A 91 5.74 -2.52 4.74
N PHE A 92 7.05 -2.51 4.50
CA PHE A 92 7.87 -3.72 4.47
C PHE A 92 7.94 -4.43 5.83
N ASP A 93 8.02 -3.67 6.92
CA ASP A 93 8.01 -4.25 8.28
C ASP A 93 6.64 -4.88 8.59
N ALA A 94 5.55 -4.25 8.17
CA ALA A 94 4.20 -4.79 8.32
C ALA A 94 3.97 -6.07 7.48
N GLU A 95 4.50 -6.12 6.26
CA GLU A 95 4.47 -7.31 5.40
C GLU A 95 5.27 -8.46 6.00
N ASP A 96 6.46 -8.20 6.55
CA ASP A 96 7.28 -9.20 7.26
C ASP A 96 6.54 -9.74 8.50
N ASP A 97 5.72 -8.93 9.16
CA ASP A 97 4.85 -9.32 10.26
C ASP A 97 3.55 -10.02 9.80
N GLY A 98 3.34 -10.17 8.49
CA GLY A 98 2.19 -10.85 7.89
C GLY A 98 0.91 -9.99 7.89
N ARG A 99 1.02 -8.67 8.00
CA ARG A 99 -0.09 -7.73 7.91
C ARG A 99 -0.39 -7.41 6.45
N GLU A 100 -1.68 -7.30 6.12
CA GLU A 100 -2.15 -6.99 4.77
C GLU A 100 -2.47 -5.50 4.64
N ALA A 101 -1.75 -4.81 3.73
CA ALA A 101 -2.07 -3.45 3.34
C ALA A 101 -3.18 -3.45 2.29
N LEU A 102 -4.32 -2.83 2.59
CA LEU A 102 -5.44 -2.65 1.66
C LEU A 102 -5.13 -1.56 0.62
N ALA A 103 -4.51 -0.49 1.06
CA ALA A 103 -4.09 0.59 0.19
C ALA A 103 -2.96 1.40 0.82
N THR A 104 -1.99 1.77 0.00
CA THR A 104 -0.94 2.72 0.33
C THR A 104 -1.09 3.95 -0.55
N PHE A 105 -0.97 5.13 0.05
CA PHE A 105 -1.07 6.42 -0.61
C PHE A 105 0.17 7.25 -0.31
N LEU A 106 0.64 7.98 -1.31
CA LEU A 106 1.71 8.96 -1.18
C LEU A 106 1.24 10.31 -1.73
N THR A 107 1.86 11.40 -1.29
CA THR A 107 1.69 12.71 -1.95
C THR A 107 1.97 12.55 -3.44
N ASP A 108 1.09 13.08 -4.28
CA ASP A 108 1.22 13.09 -5.73
C ASP A 108 1.55 14.50 -6.20
N TYR A 109 2.82 14.75 -6.48
CA TYR A 109 3.29 16.07 -6.89
C TYR A 109 2.81 16.50 -8.28
N SER A 110 2.19 15.61 -9.05
CA SER A 110 1.48 15.99 -10.29
C SER A 110 0.12 16.64 -10.04
N THR A 111 -0.43 16.52 -8.82
CA THR A 111 -1.80 17.01 -8.52
C THR A 111 -1.84 18.23 -7.58
N VAL A 112 -0.70 18.65 -7.07
CA VAL A 112 -0.58 19.75 -6.12
C VAL A 112 0.34 20.86 -6.64
N ASP A 113 0.05 22.11 -6.23
CA ASP A 113 0.95 23.23 -6.45
C ASP A 113 2.03 23.23 -5.35
N TYR A 114 3.16 22.59 -5.61
CA TYR A 114 4.24 22.51 -4.64
C TYR A 114 5.28 23.61 -4.83
N GLU A 115 5.98 23.94 -3.75
CA GLU A 115 7.09 24.87 -3.75
C GLU A 115 8.40 24.11 -3.48
N ALA A 116 9.40 24.32 -4.33
CA ALA A 116 10.77 23.90 -4.05
C ALA A 116 11.49 25.00 -3.25
N PHE A 117 12.13 24.63 -2.15
CA PHE A 117 12.89 25.57 -1.31
C PHE A 117 14.18 24.91 -0.83
N SER A 118 15.13 25.72 -0.35
CA SER A 118 16.42 25.21 0.14
C SER A 118 16.52 25.38 1.65
N GLU A 119 17.02 24.34 2.32
CA GLU A 119 17.41 24.37 3.72
C GLU A 119 18.82 23.80 3.88
N GLY A 120 19.79 24.66 4.20
CA GLY A 120 21.20 24.28 4.15
C GLY A 120 21.67 24.02 2.72
N ASP A 121 22.15 22.81 2.47
CA ASP A 121 22.59 22.35 1.15
C ASP A 121 21.51 21.50 0.43
N ASP A 122 20.37 21.22 1.10
CA ASP A 122 19.31 20.37 0.57
C ASP A 122 18.23 21.17 -0.19
N THR A 123 17.71 20.61 -1.25
CA THR A 123 16.49 21.05 -1.92
C THR A 123 15.32 20.23 -1.38
N LEU A 124 14.27 20.91 -0.94
CA LEU A 124 13.10 20.31 -0.30
C LEU A 124 11.83 20.72 -1.02
N PHE A 125 10.81 19.89 -0.96
CA PHE A 125 9.47 20.21 -1.47
C PHE A 125 8.48 20.43 -0.33
N SER A 126 7.52 21.35 -0.55
CA SER A 126 6.47 21.62 0.42
C SER A 126 5.65 20.38 0.73
N SER A 127 5.24 20.25 2.00
CA SER A 127 4.35 19.19 2.46
C SER A 127 2.90 19.48 2.06
N HIS A 128 2.17 18.42 1.67
CA HIS A 128 0.76 18.47 1.33
C HIS A 128 0.03 17.36 2.09
N VAL A 129 -0.75 17.75 3.08
CA VAL A 129 -1.40 16.84 4.05
C VAL A 129 -2.91 16.66 3.80
N GLU A 130 -3.49 17.41 2.88
CA GLU A 130 -4.90 17.31 2.51
C GLU A 130 -5.20 15.99 1.75
N ALA A 131 -6.37 15.41 1.96
CA ALA A 131 -6.75 14.13 1.35
C ALA A 131 -6.67 14.13 -0.19
N ALA A 132 -6.90 15.30 -0.82
CA ALA A 132 -6.85 15.44 -2.28
C ALA A 132 -5.42 15.40 -2.86
N ALA A 133 -4.40 15.54 -2.01
CA ALA A 133 -2.99 15.51 -2.43
C ALA A 133 -2.43 14.10 -2.62
N PHE A 134 -3.22 13.06 -2.27
CA PHE A 134 -2.73 11.69 -2.26
C PHE A 134 -3.24 10.89 -3.44
N SER A 135 -2.34 10.15 -4.07
CA SER A 135 -2.66 9.11 -5.04
C SER A 135 -2.24 7.73 -4.54
N ARG A 136 -2.94 6.69 -5.03
CA ARG A 136 -2.62 5.29 -4.71
C ARG A 136 -1.29 4.87 -5.32
N LEU A 137 -0.56 4.04 -4.62
CA LEU A 137 0.74 3.52 -5.03
C LEU A 137 0.77 2.99 -6.48
N PRO A 138 -0.20 2.16 -6.94
CA PRO A 138 -0.19 1.64 -8.32
C PRO A 138 -0.31 2.70 -9.42
N ALA A 139 -0.79 3.90 -9.08
CA ALA A 139 -0.93 5.01 -10.03
C ALA A 139 0.32 5.89 -10.10
N LEU A 140 1.33 5.62 -9.25
CA LEU A 140 2.48 6.50 -9.09
C LEU A 140 3.75 5.91 -9.70
N THR A 141 4.57 6.80 -10.21
CA THR A 141 5.99 6.64 -10.45
C THR A 141 6.75 7.41 -9.38
N VAL A 142 7.77 6.81 -8.79
CA VAL A 142 8.66 7.50 -7.85
C VAL A 142 10.03 7.72 -8.46
N VAL A 143 10.65 8.85 -8.13
CA VAL A 143 12.04 9.14 -8.51
C VAL A 143 12.92 9.00 -7.28
N ALA A 144 13.88 8.08 -7.36
CA ALA A 144 14.87 7.79 -6.33
C ALA A 144 16.21 8.47 -6.65
N ARG A 145 17.01 8.76 -5.61
CA ARG A 145 18.38 9.29 -5.77
C ARG A 145 18.47 10.61 -6.54
N SER A 146 17.44 11.44 -6.43
CA SER A 146 17.47 12.83 -6.90
C SER A 146 18.21 13.75 -5.92
N GLU A 147 18.39 15.01 -6.30
CA GLU A 147 18.93 16.05 -5.43
C GLU A 147 17.88 16.58 -4.42
N VAL A 148 16.63 16.10 -4.49
CA VAL A 148 15.55 16.49 -3.58
C VAL A 148 15.52 15.56 -2.38
N ALA A 149 15.59 16.15 -1.19
CA ALA A 149 15.47 15.45 0.08
C ALA A 149 14.05 15.62 0.67
N GLY A 150 13.71 14.75 1.60
CA GLY A 150 12.49 14.84 2.41
C GLY A 150 12.82 14.98 3.90
N ALA A 151 11.82 14.74 4.74
CA ALA A 151 11.92 14.83 6.20
C ALA A 151 13.04 13.99 6.82
N MET A 152 13.43 12.89 6.16
CA MET A 152 14.41 11.92 6.65
C MET A 152 15.73 11.91 5.84
N GLY A 153 15.95 12.90 4.98
CA GLY A 153 17.10 12.94 4.06
C GLY A 153 16.74 12.44 2.66
N PRO A 154 17.55 11.58 2.01
CA PRO A 154 17.25 11.09 0.67
C PRO A 154 15.85 10.50 0.56
N GLU A 155 15.15 10.80 -0.54
CA GLU A 155 13.71 10.56 -0.61
C GLU A 155 13.28 9.94 -1.95
N LEU A 156 12.09 9.36 -1.96
CA LEU A 156 11.38 8.88 -3.13
C LEU A 156 10.27 9.88 -3.46
N ILE A 157 10.40 10.60 -4.58
CA ILE A 157 9.48 11.69 -4.95
C ILE A 157 8.41 11.16 -5.91
N PRO A 158 7.10 11.15 -5.51
CA PRO A 158 6.04 10.52 -6.28
C PRO A 158 5.33 11.47 -7.24
N PHE A 159 5.00 10.96 -8.42
CA PHE A 159 4.24 11.64 -9.47
C PHE A 159 3.28 10.66 -10.15
N SER A 160 2.12 11.11 -10.57
CA SER A 160 1.19 10.33 -11.40
C SER A 160 1.31 10.64 -12.90
N ASP A 161 1.87 11.78 -13.28
CA ASP A 161 2.05 12.19 -14.68
C ASP A 161 3.48 11.95 -15.15
N GLY A 162 3.63 11.28 -16.29
CA GLY A 162 4.94 10.96 -16.86
C GLY A 162 5.72 12.17 -17.36
N ASP A 163 5.04 13.21 -17.83
CA ASP A 163 5.70 14.44 -18.28
C ASP A 163 6.31 15.20 -17.08
N ASP A 164 5.64 15.15 -15.90
CA ASP A 164 6.17 15.69 -14.64
C ASP A 164 7.38 14.91 -14.13
N VAL A 165 7.35 13.58 -14.26
CA VAL A 165 8.52 12.71 -13.95
C VAL A 165 9.72 13.11 -14.80
N ASP A 166 9.53 13.25 -16.12
CA ASP A 166 10.59 13.60 -17.04
C ASP A 166 11.17 14.99 -16.73
N ALA A 167 10.31 15.98 -16.47
CA ALA A 167 10.70 17.32 -16.08
C ALA A 167 11.49 17.34 -14.75
N PHE A 168 11.01 16.59 -13.75
CA PHE A 168 11.69 16.47 -12.46
C PHE A 168 13.08 15.83 -12.62
N VAL A 169 13.20 14.73 -13.37
CA VAL A 169 14.49 14.05 -13.60
C VAL A 169 15.46 14.96 -14.37
N GLU A 170 14.96 15.77 -15.31
CA GLU A 170 15.81 16.75 -16.03
C GLU A 170 16.39 17.80 -15.09
N GLU A 171 15.59 18.27 -14.09
CA GLU A 171 15.98 19.33 -13.18
C GLU A 171 16.80 18.85 -11.97
N TYR A 172 16.37 17.72 -11.35
CA TYR A 172 16.92 17.26 -10.06
C TYR A 172 17.63 15.90 -10.14
N GLY A 173 17.71 15.31 -11.34
CA GLY A 173 18.31 14.00 -11.51
C GLY A 173 17.46 12.86 -10.92
N GLY A 174 18.11 11.73 -10.73
CA GLY A 174 17.48 10.55 -10.12
C GLY A 174 17.08 9.49 -11.15
N GLU A 175 16.45 8.45 -10.65
CA GLU A 175 16.01 7.27 -11.41
C GLU A 175 14.51 7.01 -11.15
N ALA A 176 13.72 7.06 -12.21
CA ALA A 176 12.28 6.80 -12.14
C ALA A 176 11.98 5.31 -12.13
N MET A 177 11.04 4.88 -11.28
CA MET A 177 10.52 3.52 -11.23
C MET A 177 9.05 3.51 -10.82
N ALA A 178 8.30 2.47 -11.21
CA ALA A 178 6.94 2.28 -10.69
C ALA A 178 6.97 2.20 -9.16
N ALA A 179 6.06 2.89 -8.49
CA ALA A 179 6.03 2.92 -7.02
C ALA A 179 5.87 1.53 -6.39
N GLU A 180 5.15 0.62 -7.06
CA GLU A 180 5.02 -0.79 -6.63
C GLU A 180 6.31 -1.62 -6.81
N ALA A 181 7.27 -1.14 -7.59
CA ALA A 181 8.54 -1.82 -7.81
C ALA A 181 9.64 -1.43 -6.81
N VAL A 182 9.34 -0.54 -5.86
CA VAL A 182 10.26 -0.18 -4.78
C VAL A 182 10.42 -1.38 -3.85
N GLU A 183 11.66 -1.75 -3.62
CA GLU A 183 12.05 -2.84 -2.72
C GLU A 183 12.85 -2.29 -1.52
N ARG A 184 13.01 -3.08 -0.45
CA ARG A 184 13.83 -2.70 0.70
C ARG A 184 15.25 -2.28 0.28
N ALA A 185 15.83 -2.99 -0.70
CA ALA A 185 17.13 -2.65 -1.25
C ALA A 185 17.18 -1.27 -1.93
N THR A 186 16.05 -0.76 -2.42
CA THR A 186 15.94 0.60 -2.97
C THR A 186 16.12 1.63 -1.87
N LEU A 187 15.48 1.42 -0.70
CA LEU A 187 15.64 2.31 0.46
C LEU A 187 17.07 2.31 1.00
N ASP A 188 17.71 1.13 1.05
CA ASP A 188 19.09 0.99 1.52
C ASP A 188 20.11 1.67 0.59
N ALA A 189 19.72 1.97 -0.64
CA ALA A 189 20.57 2.58 -1.68
C ALA A 189 20.31 4.07 -1.93
N LEU A 190 19.41 4.72 -1.15
CA LEU A 190 19.10 6.16 -1.22
C LEU A 190 20.22 7.09 -0.68
#